data_61c2ca6d8add2bd7627a9122da482943
#
_entry.id   61c2ca6d8add2bd7627a9122da482943
#
_cell.length_a   1.000
_cell.length_b   1.000
_cell.length_c   1.000
_cell.angle_alpha   90.00
_cell.angle_beta   90.00
_cell.angle_gamma   90.00
#
_symmetry.space_group_name_H-M   'P 1'
#
loop_
_entity.id
_entity.type
_entity.pdbx_description
1 polymer ?
#
loop_
_entity_poly.entity_id
_entity_poly.type
_entity_poly.pdbx_seq_one_letter_code
_entity_poly.pdbx_strand_id
1 'polypeptide(L)'
;RAADDHPVSQLANGRCLLAHAASAQGEVAVENALGRSRQQTLPVPNAVYTFPEIASVGLTSKQAQLQNIPVRVGEFPIGYLGKAMAVGEEFGFVRVIRHFEDESLLGVHVIGHNATEIIESATAMLSLKASAEDLAEMIFAHPTLSEAVKEAAQDSFGSALHLPPRKITQMTAELE
;
A
#
# COMPACT_ATOMS: atom_id res chain seq x y z
N ARG A 1 -25.53 -4.91 2.82
CA ARG A 1 -25.05 -5.79 3.93
C ARG A 1 -23.81 -6.62 3.57
N ALA A 2 -23.10 -6.33 2.48
CA ALA A 2 -21.83 -7.01 2.11
C ALA A 2 -20.60 -6.09 2.20
N ALA A 3 -20.73 -4.87 2.72
CA ALA A 3 -19.63 -3.88 2.78
C ALA A 3 -18.82 -3.94 4.09
N ASP A 4 -19.28 -4.69 5.10
CA ASP A 4 -18.70 -4.65 6.45
C ASP A 4 -17.61 -5.71 6.68
N ASP A 5 -17.43 -6.65 5.76
CA ASP A 5 -16.49 -7.78 5.92
C ASP A 5 -15.16 -7.61 5.16
N HIS A 6 -14.89 -6.43 4.57
CA HIS A 6 -13.60 -6.23 3.89
C HIS A 6 -12.48 -6.12 4.94
N PRO A 7 -11.39 -6.90 4.85
CA PRO A 7 -10.33 -6.93 5.86
C PRO A 7 -9.69 -5.57 6.15
N VAL A 8 -9.78 -4.61 5.22
CA VAL A 8 -9.31 -3.23 5.40
C VAL A 8 -10.21 -2.43 6.36
N SER A 9 -11.51 -2.75 6.47
CA SER A 9 -12.43 -2.06 7.40
C SER A 9 -12.18 -2.40 8.87
N GLN A 10 -11.58 -3.55 9.16
CA GLN A 10 -11.29 -3.96 10.54
C GLN A 10 -10.13 -3.18 11.17
N LEU A 11 -9.25 -2.55 10.37
CA LEU A 11 -8.16 -1.71 10.89
C LEU A 11 -8.66 -0.32 11.35
N ALA A 12 -9.80 0.13 10.87
CA ALA A 12 -10.38 1.43 11.20
C ALA A 12 -11.21 1.44 12.49
N ASN A 13 -11.51 0.28 13.09
CA ASN A 13 -12.40 0.17 14.24
C ASN A 13 -11.68 0.36 15.60
N GLY A 14 -11.07 1.53 15.83
CA GLY A 14 -10.66 1.96 17.18
C GLY A 14 -9.37 1.32 17.73
N ARG A 15 -8.61 0.59 16.91
CA ARG A 15 -7.32 -0.03 17.31
C ARG A 15 -6.09 0.73 16.82
N CYS A 16 -6.28 1.81 16.06
CA CYS A 16 -5.19 2.58 15.48
C CYS A 16 -4.96 3.86 16.29
N LEU A 17 -3.88 3.92 17.06
CA LEU A 17 -3.51 5.08 17.88
C LEU A 17 -2.65 6.05 17.06
N LEU A 18 -3.18 6.52 15.91
CA LEU A 18 -2.52 7.48 15.02
C LEU A 18 -3.30 8.79 15.00
N ALA A 19 -2.60 9.93 14.98
CA ALA A 19 -3.18 11.26 15.02
C ALA A 19 -4.18 11.50 13.87
N HIS A 20 -3.81 11.16 12.64
CA HIS A 20 -4.66 11.30 11.46
C HIS A 20 -5.90 10.38 11.50
N ALA A 21 -5.79 9.18 12.08
CA ALA A 21 -6.93 8.32 12.31
C ALA A 21 -7.90 8.93 13.36
N ALA A 22 -7.35 9.48 14.44
CA ALA A 22 -8.13 10.14 15.47
C ALA A 22 -8.85 11.39 14.94
N SER A 23 -8.21 12.18 14.08
CA SER A 23 -8.84 13.34 13.42
C SER A 23 -10.02 12.91 12.56
N ALA A 24 -9.84 11.89 11.69
CA ALA A 24 -10.92 11.36 10.86
C ALA A 24 -12.09 10.79 11.70
N GLN A 25 -11.80 10.11 12.80
CA GLN A 25 -12.80 9.60 13.72
C GLN A 25 -13.55 10.73 14.44
N GLY A 26 -12.86 11.82 14.77
CA GLY A 26 -13.45 13.02 15.36
C GLY A 26 -14.49 13.67 14.44
N GLU A 27 -14.17 13.79 13.14
CA GLU A 27 -15.12 14.29 12.13
C GLU A 27 -16.38 13.42 12.06
N VAL A 28 -16.20 12.11 11.99
CA VAL A 28 -17.31 11.13 11.96
C VAL A 28 -18.16 11.23 13.24
N ALA A 29 -17.52 11.38 14.40
CA ALA A 29 -18.24 11.50 15.67
C ALA A 29 -19.12 12.76 15.72
N VAL A 30 -18.59 13.90 15.27
CA VAL A 30 -19.36 15.16 15.19
C VAL A 30 -20.52 15.04 14.21
N GLU A 31 -20.29 14.49 13.02
CA GLU A 31 -21.37 14.30 12.05
C GLU A 31 -22.48 13.41 12.59
N ASN A 32 -22.14 12.33 13.29
CA ASN A 32 -23.11 11.44 13.90
C ASN A 32 -23.87 12.09 15.05
N ALA A 33 -23.21 12.93 15.85
CA ALA A 33 -23.87 13.72 16.89
C ALA A 33 -24.89 14.73 16.31
N LEU A 34 -24.67 15.18 15.07
CA LEU A 34 -25.58 16.04 14.31
C LEU A 34 -26.66 15.23 13.54
N GLY A 35 -26.80 13.94 13.79
CA GLY A 35 -27.83 13.09 13.20
C GLY A 35 -27.47 12.50 11.82
N ARG A 36 -26.21 12.60 11.37
CA ARG A 36 -25.73 11.91 10.18
C ARG A 36 -25.26 10.51 10.57
N SER A 37 -25.52 9.52 9.74
CA SER A 37 -25.03 8.15 9.96
C SER A 37 -23.81 7.91 9.06
N ARG A 38 -22.61 8.23 9.55
CA ARG A 38 -21.34 8.03 8.84
C ARG A 38 -20.47 7.01 9.56
N GLN A 39 -19.75 6.21 8.81
CA GLN A 39 -18.73 5.29 9.32
C GLN A 39 -17.38 5.60 8.67
N GLN A 40 -16.29 5.49 9.44
CA GLN A 40 -14.95 5.56 8.90
C GLN A 40 -14.59 4.18 8.31
N THR A 41 -14.60 4.08 6.99
CA THR A 41 -14.35 2.83 6.26
C THR A 41 -13.11 2.91 5.36
N LEU A 42 -12.49 4.08 5.24
CA LEU A 42 -11.32 4.27 4.40
C LEU A 42 -10.05 3.68 5.05
N PRO A 43 -9.11 3.17 4.25
CA PRO A 43 -7.85 2.68 4.77
C PRO A 43 -7.07 3.81 5.45
N VAL A 44 -6.40 3.47 6.55
CA VAL A 44 -5.56 4.39 7.31
C VAL A 44 -4.10 4.04 7.05
N PRO A 45 -3.28 4.95 6.49
CA PRO A 45 -1.87 4.69 6.33
C PRO A 45 -1.17 4.70 7.69
N ASN A 46 -0.19 3.82 7.86
CA ASN A 46 0.71 3.81 8.99
C ASN A 46 2.02 4.50 8.59
N ALA A 47 2.49 5.43 9.42
CA ALA A 47 3.70 6.21 9.18
C ALA A 47 4.61 6.13 10.41
N VAL A 48 5.86 5.72 10.19
CA VAL A 48 6.90 5.60 11.22
C VAL A 48 8.09 6.46 10.82
N TYR A 49 8.32 7.53 11.56
CA TYR A 49 9.34 8.56 11.29
C TYR A 49 10.70 8.16 11.86
N THR A 50 11.18 6.99 11.47
CA THR A 50 12.54 6.53 11.75
C THR A 50 13.50 6.94 10.64
N PHE A 51 14.78 6.57 10.72
CA PHE A 51 15.73 6.66 9.63
C PHE A 51 16.26 5.26 9.30
N PRO A 52 15.91 4.70 8.15
CA PRO A 52 14.93 5.18 7.14
C PRO A 52 13.48 5.19 7.66
N GLU A 53 12.63 5.96 7.01
CA GLU A 53 11.18 5.98 7.27
C GLU A 53 10.55 4.65 6.84
N ILE A 54 9.43 4.31 7.50
CA ILE A 54 8.59 3.16 7.13
C ILE A 54 7.15 3.64 7.02
N ALA A 55 6.49 3.29 5.92
CA ALA A 55 5.07 3.57 5.73
C ALA A 55 4.35 2.36 5.12
N SER A 56 3.07 2.22 5.46
CA SER A 56 2.28 1.10 4.94
C SER A 56 0.80 1.42 4.94
N VAL A 57 0.08 0.83 4.01
CA VAL A 57 -1.38 0.87 3.96
C VAL A 57 -1.92 -0.46 3.46
N GLY A 58 -3.05 -0.92 4.02
CA GLY A 58 -3.67 -2.18 3.64
C GLY A 58 -3.04 -3.41 4.31
N LEU A 59 -3.18 -4.57 3.67
CA LEU A 59 -2.75 -5.87 4.20
C LEU A 59 -1.24 -6.10 4.03
N THR A 60 -0.63 -6.74 5.02
CA THR A 60 0.68 -7.38 4.87
C THR A 60 0.54 -8.77 4.25
N SER A 61 1.62 -9.29 3.64
CA SER A 61 1.65 -10.68 3.13
C SER A 61 1.31 -11.70 4.23
N LYS A 62 1.79 -11.47 5.46
CA LYS A 62 1.48 -12.33 6.62
C LYS A 62 0.00 -12.30 6.99
N GLN A 63 -0.64 -11.14 6.96
CA GLN A 63 -2.08 -11.02 7.23
C GLN A 63 -2.90 -11.70 6.13
N ALA A 64 -2.52 -11.53 4.86
CA ALA A 64 -3.16 -12.23 3.76
C ALA A 64 -3.06 -13.75 3.92
N GLN A 65 -1.87 -14.27 4.27
CA GLN A 65 -1.66 -15.68 4.53
C GLN A 65 -2.53 -16.20 5.68
N LEU A 66 -2.59 -15.50 6.81
CA LEU A 66 -3.42 -15.88 7.97
C LEU A 66 -4.92 -15.90 7.64
N GLN A 67 -5.35 -15.12 6.65
CA GLN A 67 -6.72 -15.05 6.18
C GLN A 67 -6.98 -15.96 4.97
N ASN A 68 -6.00 -16.76 4.55
CA ASN A 68 -6.06 -17.61 3.36
C ASN A 68 -6.44 -16.85 2.07
N ILE A 69 -6.00 -15.59 1.97
CA ILE A 69 -6.21 -14.77 0.77
C ILE A 69 -5.05 -15.06 -0.20
N PRO A 70 -5.33 -15.56 -1.41
CA PRO A 70 -4.30 -15.82 -2.40
C PRO A 70 -3.77 -14.48 -2.95
N VAL A 71 -2.46 -14.26 -2.83
CA VAL A 71 -1.85 -12.99 -3.23
C VAL A 71 -0.68 -13.17 -4.17
N ARG A 72 -0.41 -12.12 -4.92
CA ARG A 72 0.86 -11.86 -5.61
C ARG A 72 1.54 -10.66 -4.99
N VAL A 73 2.86 -10.73 -4.92
CA VAL A 73 3.68 -9.67 -4.34
C VAL A 73 4.66 -9.20 -5.40
N GLY A 74 4.68 -7.90 -5.63
CA GLY A 74 5.72 -7.22 -6.38
C GLY A 74 6.59 -6.40 -5.43
N GLU A 75 7.88 -6.32 -5.73
CA GLU A 75 8.84 -5.57 -4.93
C GLU A 75 9.84 -4.85 -5.80
N PHE A 76 10.10 -3.59 -5.48
CA PHE A 76 11.03 -2.77 -6.22
C PHE A 76 12.00 -2.05 -5.28
N PRO A 77 13.32 -2.29 -5.39
CA PRO A 77 14.34 -1.57 -4.65
C PRO A 77 14.44 -0.12 -5.11
N ILE A 78 14.36 0.83 -4.17
CA ILE A 78 14.39 2.27 -4.45
C ILE A 78 15.70 2.70 -5.14
N GLY A 79 16.81 2.02 -4.84
CA GLY A 79 18.13 2.32 -5.41
C GLY A 79 18.23 2.20 -6.93
N TYR A 80 17.26 1.57 -7.60
CA TYR A 80 17.23 1.53 -9.07
C TYR A 80 16.62 2.79 -9.71
N LEU A 81 16.08 3.71 -8.91
CA LEU A 81 15.51 4.96 -9.43
C LEU A 81 16.59 6.02 -9.61
N GLY A 82 16.55 6.71 -10.76
CA GLY A 82 17.44 7.83 -11.02
C GLY A 82 17.32 8.96 -9.98
N LYS A 83 16.13 9.16 -9.41
CA LYS A 83 15.94 10.14 -8.32
C LYS A 83 16.65 9.72 -7.04
N ALA A 84 16.63 8.46 -6.65
CA ALA A 84 17.32 7.96 -5.47
C ALA A 84 18.83 8.15 -5.58
N MET A 85 19.39 7.80 -6.75
CA MET A 85 20.81 8.00 -7.06
C MET A 85 21.18 9.49 -7.03
N ALA A 86 20.34 10.37 -7.59
CA ALA A 86 20.61 11.81 -7.66
C ALA A 86 20.63 12.49 -6.29
N VAL A 87 19.85 11.97 -5.31
CA VAL A 87 19.81 12.53 -3.95
C VAL A 87 20.66 11.75 -2.95
N GLY A 88 21.27 10.62 -3.36
CA GLY A 88 22.10 9.77 -2.49
C GLY A 88 21.32 8.92 -1.48
N GLU A 89 20.03 8.68 -1.72
CA GLU A 89 19.14 7.96 -0.81
C GLU A 89 18.64 6.67 -1.49
N GLU A 90 19.56 5.72 -1.66
CA GLU A 90 19.33 4.50 -2.44
C GLU A 90 18.80 3.32 -1.60
N PHE A 91 18.79 3.46 -0.26
CA PHE A 91 18.31 2.38 0.61
C PHE A 91 16.81 2.29 0.64
N GLY A 92 16.31 1.05 0.55
CA GLY A 92 14.91 0.73 0.76
C GLY A 92 14.24 0.04 -0.43
N PHE A 93 12.95 -0.22 -0.26
CA PHE A 93 12.13 -0.84 -1.28
C PHE A 93 10.66 -0.44 -1.13
N VAL A 94 9.89 -0.65 -2.19
CA VAL A 94 8.43 -0.66 -2.19
C VAL A 94 7.94 -2.06 -2.45
N ARG A 95 6.94 -2.50 -1.70
CA ARG A 95 6.25 -3.77 -1.89
C ARG A 95 4.77 -3.53 -2.13
N VAL A 96 4.24 -4.12 -3.20
CA VAL A 96 2.83 -4.11 -3.56
C VAL A 96 2.26 -5.51 -3.39
N ILE A 97 1.10 -5.62 -2.76
CA ILE A 97 0.37 -6.87 -2.54
C ILE A 97 -0.96 -6.74 -3.27
N ARG A 98 -1.21 -7.64 -4.22
CA ARG A 98 -2.48 -7.75 -4.94
C ARG A 98 -3.12 -9.11 -4.77
N HIS A 99 -4.43 -9.16 -4.91
CA HIS A 99 -5.16 -10.43 -4.98
C HIS A 99 -4.77 -11.21 -6.25
N PHE A 100 -4.70 -12.52 -6.13
CA PHE A 100 -4.23 -13.37 -7.22
C PHE A 100 -5.18 -13.40 -8.41
N GLU A 101 -6.50 -13.49 -8.13
CA GLU A 101 -7.52 -13.72 -9.15
C GLU A 101 -8.12 -12.42 -9.72
N ASP A 102 -8.58 -11.52 -8.85
CA ASP A 102 -9.28 -10.30 -9.26
C ASP A 102 -8.40 -9.05 -9.34
N GLU A 103 -7.10 -9.21 -9.04
CA GLU A 103 -6.06 -8.19 -9.14
C GLU A 103 -6.28 -6.95 -8.27
N SER A 104 -7.24 -7.00 -7.33
CA SER A 104 -7.48 -5.91 -6.40
C SER A 104 -6.21 -5.57 -5.61
N LEU A 105 -5.95 -4.28 -5.46
CA LEU A 105 -4.86 -3.79 -4.61
C LEU A 105 -5.21 -4.06 -3.15
N LEU A 106 -4.38 -4.80 -2.43
CA LEU A 106 -4.62 -5.21 -1.04
C LEU A 106 -3.74 -4.46 -0.04
N GLY A 107 -2.53 -4.10 -0.44
CA GLY A 107 -1.62 -3.39 0.44
C GLY A 107 -0.36 -2.90 -0.26
N VAL A 108 0.22 -1.83 0.31
CA VAL A 108 1.50 -1.27 -0.13
C VAL A 108 2.35 -0.96 1.10
N HIS A 109 3.62 -1.27 1.02
CA HIS A 109 4.60 -1.08 2.09
C HIS A 109 5.84 -0.43 1.51
N VAL A 110 6.34 0.59 2.19
CA VAL A 110 7.51 1.36 1.78
C VAL A 110 8.48 1.44 2.94
N ILE A 111 9.74 1.19 2.69
CA ILE A 111 10.85 1.53 3.59
C ILE A 111 11.88 2.32 2.79
N GLY A 112 12.27 3.48 3.26
CA GLY A 112 13.27 4.33 2.58
C GLY A 112 13.01 5.81 2.81
N HIS A 113 13.78 6.63 2.11
CA HIS A 113 13.66 8.09 2.15
C HIS A 113 12.28 8.55 1.68
N ASN A 114 11.64 9.43 2.44
CA ASN A 114 10.29 9.96 2.18
C ASN A 114 9.19 8.87 2.06
N ALA A 115 9.35 7.73 2.71
CA ALA A 115 8.33 6.66 2.66
C ALA A 115 6.95 7.16 3.08
N THR A 116 6.88 8.07 4.06
CA THR A 116 5.64 8.64 4.60
C THR A 116 4.92 9.55 3.59
N GLU A 117 5.63 10.16 2.64
CA GLU A 117 5.05 10.92 1.54
C GLU A 117 4.68 10.00 0.35
N ILE A 118 5.53 9.02 0.06
CA ILE A 118 5.32 8.09 -1.07
C ILE A 118 4.05 7.27 -0.89
N ILE A 119 3.70 6.88 0.34
CA ILE A 119 2.57 6.00 0.65
C ILE A 119 1.21 6.61 0.27
N GLU A 120 1.11 7.93 0.16
CA GLU A 120 -0.17 8.61 -0.08
C GLU A 120 -0.80 8.25 -1.42
N SER A 121 0.01 8.04 -2.48
CA SER A 121 -0.52 7.58 -3.77
C SER A 121 -1.22 6.22 -3.63
N ALA A 122 -0.63 5.30 -2.90
CA ALA A 122 -1.21 3.98 -2.64
C ALA A 122 -2.43 4.06 -1.72
N THR A 123 -2.42 4.97 -0.74
CA THR A 123 -3.57 5.22 0.15
C THR A 123 -4.78 5.73 -0.65
N ALA A 124 -4.54 6.65 -1.59
CA ALA A 124 -5.59 7.13 -2.49
C ALA A 124 -6.16 6.00 -3.36
N MET A 125 -5.32 5.18 -3.97
CA MET A 125 -5.73 4.06 -4.81
C MET A 125 -6.54 3.03 -4.03
N LEU A 126 -6.09 2.64 -2.83
CA LEU A 126 -6.84 1.74 -1.95
C LEU A 126 -8.19 2.33 -1.52
N SER A 127 -8.24 3.63 -1.24
CA SER A 127 -9.48 4.33 -0.86
C SER A 127 -10.51 4.33 -1.99
N LEU A 128 -10.02 4.38 -3.25
CA LEU A 128 -10.84 4.30 -4.45
C LEU A 128 -11.15 2.86 -4.88
N LYS A 129 -10.60 1.85 -4.18
CA LYS A 129 -10.72 0.42 -4.51
C LYS A 129 -10.19 0.11 -5.91
N ALA A 130 -9.15 0.82 -6.32
CA ALA A 130 -8.48 0.58 -7.59
C ALA A 130 -7.76 -0.78 -7.60
N SER A 131 -7.57 -1.33 -8.79
CA SER A 131 -6.77 -2.55 -8.98
C SER A 131 -5.27 -2.25 -8.89
N ALA A 132 -4.46 -3.29 -8.76
CA ALA A 132 -3.02 -3.16 -8.90
C ALA A 132 -2.60 -2.87 -10.34
N GLU A 133 -3.44 -3.25 -11.34
CA GLU A 133 -3.24 -2.91 -12.74
C GLU A 133 -3.39 -1.40 -12.97
N ASP A 134 -4.45 -0.77 -12.41
CA ASP A 134 -4.60 0.69 -12.46
C ASP A 134 -3.36 1.40 -11.92
N LEU A 135 -2.79 0.91 -10.82
CA LEU A 135 -1.58 1.46 -10.23
C LEU A 135 -0.35 1.25 -11.13
N ALA A 136 -0.23 0.09 -11.78
CA ALA A 136 0.85 -0.25 -12.70
C ALA A 136 0.80 0.58 -14.00
N GLU A 137 -0.39 0.98 -14.45
CA GLU A 137 -0.60 1.80 -15.64
C GLU A 137 -0.53 3.30 -15.37
N MET A 138 -0.66 3.72 -14.12
CA MET A 138 -0.64 5.14 -13.74
C MET A 138 0.64 5.84 -14.22
N ILE A 139 0.50 7.09 -14.69
CA ILE A 139 1.65 7.90 -15.11
C ILE A 139 2.20 8.64 -13.88
N PHE A 140 3.42 8.30 -13.49
CA PHE A 140 4.16 9.00 -12.45
C PHE A 140 5.11 10.05 -13.04
N ALA A 141 5.31 11.14 -12.33
CA ALA A 141 6.29 12.15 -12.73
C ALA A 141 7.71 11.56 -12.68
N HIS A 142 8.54 11.90 -13.65
CA HIS A 142 9.94 11.48 -13.72
C HIS A 142 10.90 12.70 -13.66
N PRO A 143 12.02 12.65 -12.88
CA PRO A 143 12.38 11.57 -11.95
C PRO A 143 11.79 11.80 -10.54
N THR A 144 11.19 10.78 -9.95
CA THR A 144 10.64 10.83 -8.57
C THR A 144 10.91 9.52 -7.82
N LEU A 145 10.79 9.55 -6.48
CA LEU A 145 10.83 8.33 -5.66
C LEU A 145 9.50 7.56 -5.75
N SER A 146 8.40 8.24 -6.03
CA SER A 146 7.07 7.62 -6.16
C SER A 146 6.97 6.64 -7.33
N GLU A 147 7.85 6.73 -8.33
CA GLU A 147 7.94 5.75 -9.42
C GLU A 147 8.17 4.32 -8.90
N ALA A 148 8.78 4.15 -7.71
CA ALA A 148 8.95 2.84 -7.09
C ALA A 148 7.62 2.12 -6.82
N VAL A 149 6.54 2.86 -6.57
CA VAL A 149 5.20 2.29 -6.34
C VAL A 149 4.67 1.67 -7.62
N LYS A 150 4.82 2.35 -8.76
CA LYS A 150 4.48 1.84 -10.09
C LYS A 150 5.30 0.59 -10.43
N GLU A 151 6.60 0.68 -10.29
CA GLU A 151 7.52 -0.43 -10.59
C GLU A 151 7.23 -1.67 -9.74
N ALA A 152 6.93 -1.49 -8.45
CA ALA A 152 6.51 -2.60 -7.59
C ALA A 152 5.15 -3.18 -8.00
N ALA A 153 4.20 -2.33 -8.43
CA ALA A 153 2.93 -2.81 -8.98
C ALA A 153 3.17 -3.62 -10.27
N GLN A 154 3.94 -3.10 -11.21
CA GLN A 154 4.34 -3.81 -12.44
C GLN A 154 5.08 -5.10 -12.15
N ASP A 155 5.96 -5.14 -11.14
CA ASP A 155 6.66 -6.35 -10.74
C ASP A 155 5.71 -7.46 -10.26
N SER A 156 4.57 -7.11 -9.65
CA SER A 156 3.55 -8.09 -9.27
C SER A 156 2.92 -8.81 -10.47
N PHE A 157 3.06 -8.23 -11.67
CA PHE A 157 2.69 -8.82 -12.97
C PHE A 157 3.90 -9.36 -13.75
N GLY A 158 5.13 -9.15 -13.24
CA GLY A 158 6.38 -9.54 -13.91
C GLY A 158 6.76 -8.61 -15.06
N SER A 159 6.28 -7.37 -15.06
CA SER A 159 6.45 -6.39 -16.13
C SER A 159 7.20 -5.12 -15.70
N ALA A 160 7.87 -5.12 -14.53
CA ALA A 160 8.69 -4.00 -14.10
C ALA A 160 9.77 -3.67 -15.14
N LEU A 161 9.92 -2.37 -15.45
CA LEU A 161 10.80 -1.93 -16.53
C LEU A 161 12.28 -1.88 -16.09
N HIS A 162 12.54 -1.54 -14.84
CA HIS A 162 13.89 -1.35 -14.32
C HIS A 162 14.40 -2.53 -13.48
N LEU A 163 13.67 -3.66 -13.46
CA LEU A 163 14.14 -4.90 -12.86
C LEU A 163 14.56 -5.91 -13.93
N PRO A 164 15.59 -6.75 -13.65
CA PRO A 164 15.88 -7.86 -14.53
C PRO A 164 14.69 -8.83 -14.58
N PRO A 165 14.43 -9.48 -15.71
CA PRO A 165 13.36 -10.47 -15.85
C PRO A 165 13.47 -11.56 -14.77
N ARG A 166 12.40 -11.79 -14.02
CA ARG A 166 12.35 -12.84 -13.00
C ARG A 166 11.10 -13.69 -13.16
N LYS A 167 11.17 -14.95 -12.71
CA LYS A 167 9.97 -15.79 -12.63
C LYS A 167 9.06 -15.24 -11.54
N ILE A 168 7.79 -15.03 -11.85
CA ILE A 168 6.78 -14.64 -10.88
C ILE A 168 6.54 -15.83 -9.95
N THR A 169 6.96 -15.72 -8.71
CA THR A 169 6.70 -16.74 -7.69
C THR A 169 5.30 -16.51 -7.12
N GLN A 170 4.44 -17.52 -7.18
CA GLN A 170 3.22 -17.54 -6.38
C GLN A 170 3.66 -17.65 -4.92
N MET A 171 3.41 -16.64 -4.11
CA MET A 171 3.44 -16.81 -2.67
C MET A 171 2.11 -17.46 -2.24
N THR A 172 1.86 -18.68 -2.69
CA THR A 172 0.98 -19.60 -1.99
C THR A 172 1.71 -19.99 -0.70
N ALA A 173 0.98 -19.98 0.39
CA ALA A 173 1.37 -20.28 1.75
C ALA A 173 2.31 -21.50 1.88
N GLU A 174 3.58 -21.31 1.60
CA GLU A 174 4.65 -22.24 1.96
C GLU A 174 5.70 -21.44 2.73
N LEU A 175 5.40 -21.21 3.99
CA LEU A 175 6.42 -20.94 5.00
C LEU A 175 6.29 -22.05 6.02
N GLU A 176 7.11 -23.12 5.83
CA GLU A 176 7.50 -23.98 6.92
C GLU A 176 8.28 -23.21 7.99
#